data_1dbdb081474dcb4134ecf675951011e7
#
_entry.id   1dbdb081474dcb4134ecf675951011e7
#
_cell.length_a   1.000
_cell.length_b   1.000
_cell.length_c   1.000
_cell.angle_alpha   90.00
_cell.angle_beta   90.00
_cell.angle_gamma   90.00
#
_symmetry.space_group_name_H-M   'P 1'
#
loop_
_entity.id
_entity.type
_entity.pdbx_description
1 polymer ?
#
loop_
_entity_poly.entity_id
_entity_poly.type
_entity_poly.pdbx_seq_one_letter_code
_entity_poly.pdbx_strand_id
1 'polypeptide(L)'
;MAVLARIKKTFRRSVGAQRMSDRFVWVRFTQDGVELQALSRRGQGSPPRQGPRFFLAGVSERNFGTSKKLKYFFRTIFFPLPYRVVVTLSKESAFTTFFTVTHQRVAPKEALNADELQNIFSQYLWRSLDDHKRDAMAKLGLDDLSVLLAGSRILSVRVDGVDIGDGSSMALRTGKIVAVDAVQTFIARGVFVSLQKVLPPRARVAGFVQEDFSLCLLGALASSRSKTARTKNFVFASVGDIETAMFVYAEDRLVYADSFVFGTKTVYEALNHALGIDQTVFVGLLDVIAHADRASTGTHRALASFVSQEMARLAHGVASFKKSAGVSRALVYAGPLQSACAHDKKIAPLLFSVRSYLEGDETWRPVMDHIADDAVLADYLVVFGIPTRRVFTEQAMKLVRWLIPHTIDIV
;
A
#
# COMPACT_ATOMS: atom_id res chain seq x y z
N MET A 1 -20.23 13.67 -24.68
CA MET A 1 -21.33 12.68 -24.62
C MET A 1 -20.95 11.35 -25.26
N ALA A 2 -20.45 11.28 -26.49
CA ALA A 2 -20.09 10.03 -27.19
C ALA A 2 -18.98 9.21 -26.46
N VAL A 3 -17.96 9.85 -25.92
CA VAL A 3 -16.86 9.20 -25.19
C VAL A 3 -17.38 8.50 -23.91
N LEU A 4 -18.26 9.16 -23.16
CA LEU A 4 -18.88 8.59 -21.95
C LEU A 4 -19.81 7.42 -22.25
N ALA A 5 -20.54 7.45 -23.39
CA ALA A 5 -21.34 6.34 -23.86
C ALA A 5 -20.47 5.12 -24.22
N ARG A 6 -19.32 5.35 -24.85
CA ARG A 6 -18.36 4.30 -25.20
C ARG A 6 -17.71 3.68 -23.96
N ILE A 7 -17.31 4.50 -23.01
CA ILE A 7 -16.80 4.09 -21.69
C ILE A 7 -17.83 3.22 -20.97
N LYS A 8 -19.11 3.66 -20.91
CA LYS A 8 -20.20 2.93 -20.27
C LYS A 8 -20.45 1.56 -20.93
N LYS A 9 -20.38 1.49 -22.26
CA LYS A 9 -20.57 0.25 -23.02
C LYS A 9 -19.42 -0.73 -22.80
N THR A 10 -18.16 -0.26 -22.80
CA THR A 10 -16.97 -1.07 -22.56
C THR A 10 -16.98 -1.62 -21.14
N PHE A 11 -17.27 -0.77 -20.16
CA PHE A 11 -17.34 -1.15 -18.75
C PHE A 11 -18.46 -2.17 -18.50
N ARG A 12 -19.68 -1.97 -19.05
CA ARG A 12 -20.77 -2.93 -18.92
C ARG A 12 -20.47 -4.27 -19.59
N ARG A 13 -19.74 -4.30 -20.71
CA ARG A 13 -19.34 -5.56 -21.37
C ARG A 13 -18.28 -6.32 -20.58
N SER A 14 -17.29 -5.62 -20.01
CA SER A 14 -16.24 -6.26 -19.22
C SER A 14 -16.71 -6.74 -17.83
N VAL A 15 -17.78 -6.11 -17.30
CA VAL A 15 -18.30 -6.35 -15.93
C VAL A 15 -19.62 -7.15 -15.94
N GLY A 16 -20.22 -7.41 -17.09
CA GLY A 16 -21.65 -7.77 -17.27
C GLY A 16 -22.08 -9.18 -16.87
N ALA A 17 -21.23 -10.10 -16.48
CA ALA A 17 -21.63 -11.51 -16.29
C ALA A 17 -21.26 -12.12 -14.92
N GLN A 18 -20.91 -11.32 -13.89
CA GLN A 18 -20.35 -11.86 -12.65
C GLN A 18 -21.24 -11.64 -11.43
N ARG A 19 -21.23 -12.65 -10.53
CA ARG A 19 -21.87 -12.60 -9.21
C ARG A 19 -21.38 -11.36 -8.45
N MET A 20 -22.33 -10.67 -7.81
CA MET A 20 -22.26 -9.29 -7.33
C MET A 20 -21.23 -9.03 -6.22
N SER A 21 -20.61 -10.05 -5.61
CA SER A 21 -19.78 -9.92 -4.41
C SER A 21 -18.34 -9.49 -4.65
N ASP A 22 -17.86 -9.48 -5.90
CA ASP A 22 -16.42 -9.44 -6.19
C ASP A 22 -16.01 -8.28 -7.10
N ARG A 23 -16.66 -7.13 -6.98
CA ARG A 23 -16.32 -5.95 -7.76
C ARG A 23 -15.70 -4.89 -6.88
N PHE A 24 -14.54 -4.39 -7.31
CA PHE A 24 -13.78 -3.37 -6.61
C PHE A 24 -13.52 -2.19 -7.53
N VAL A 25 -13.51 -1.01 -6.95
CA VAL A 25 -13.01 0.20 -7.58
C VAL A 25 -11.86 0.70 -6.74
N TRP A 26 -10.72 0.77 -7.37
CA TRP A 26 -9.55 1.41 -6.80
C TRP A 26 -9.61 2.90 -7.06
N VAL A 27 -9.41 3.68 -6.04
CA VAL A 27 -9.33 5.15 -6.10
C VAL A 27 -7.97 5.56 -5.59
N ARG A 28 -7.14 6.11 -6.45
CA ARG A 28 -5.83 6.63 -6.08
C ARG A 28 -5.76 8.10 -6.42
N PHE A 29 -5.42 8.91 -5.45
CA PHE A 29 -5.15 10.33 -5.66
C PHE A 29 -3.70 10.51 -6.10
N THR A 30 -3.51 11.33 -7.14
CA THR A 30 -2.22 11.77 -7.65
C THR A 30 -2.16 13.29 -7.60
N GLN A 31 -1.00 13.89 -7.84
CA GLN A 31 -0.88 15.35 -7.88
C GLN A 31 -1.79 16.02 -8.93
N ASP A 32 -1.96 15.37 -10.09
CA ASP A 32 -2.68 15.92 -11.23
C ASP A 32 -4.15 15.54 -11.28
N GLY A 33 -4.58 14.58 -10.45
CA GLY A 33 -5.96 14.11 -10.51
C GLY A 33 -6.23 12.88 -9.66
N VAL A 34 -7.31 12.17 -10.00
CA VAL A 34 -7.66 10.90 -9.41
C VAL A 34 -7.68 9.81 -10.45
N GLU A 35 -7.01 8.72 -10.16
CA GLU A 35 -7.08 7.49 -10.92
C GLU A 35 -8.14 6.56 -10.36
N LEU A 36 -8.89 5.94 -11.24
CA LEU A 36 -9.95 5.01 -10.93
C LEU A 36 -9.73 3.73 -11.72
N GLN A 37 -9.50 2.63 -11.02
CA GLN A 37 -9.27 1.33 -11.60
C GLN A 37 -10.39 0.37 -11.20
N ALA A 38 -11.09 -0.20 -12.18
CA ALA A 38 -12.02 -1.26 -11.89
C ALA A 38 -11.29 -2.61 -11.79
N LEU A 39 -11.64 -3.37 -10.78
CA LEU A 39 -11.18 -4.75 -10.57
C LEU A 39 -12.39 -5.65 -10.39
N SER A 40 -12.37 -6.85 -10.93
CA SER A 40 -13.43 -7.84 -10.73
C SER A 40 -12.85 -9.21 -10.43
N ARG A 41 -13.47 -9.96 -9.53
CA ARG A 41 -13.06 -11.31 -9.15
C ARG A 41 -14.20 -12.30 -9.40
N ARG A 42 -13.94 -13.47 -9.96
CA ARG A 42 -14.98 -14.47 -10.33
C ARG A 42 -15.38 -15.43 -9.21
N GLY A 43 -14.83 -15.30 -8.01
CA GLY A 43 -15.10 -16.15 -6.84
C GLY A 43 -13.92 -16.20 -5.89
N GLN A 44 -14.11 -16.78 -4.70
CA GLN A 44 -13.00 -16.99 -3.77
C GLN A 44 -11.95 -17.88 -4.45
N GLY A 45 -10.67 -17.43 -4.46
CA GLY A 45 -9.56 -18.13 -5.12
C GLY A 45 -9.34 -17.77 -6.59
N SER A 46 -10.25 -17.05 -7.27
CA SER A 46 -9.98 -16.60 -8.63
C SER A 46 -9.19 -15.29 -8.63
N PRO A 47 -8.24 -15.11 -9.58
CA PRO A 47 -7.51 -13.85 -9.69
C PRO A 47 -8.43 -12.70 -10.06
N PRO A 48 -8.15 -11.49 -9.60
CA PRO A 48 -8.86 -10.31 -10.05
C PRO A 48 -8.56 -10.06 -11.52
N ARG A 49 -9.56 -9.61 -12.25
CA ARG A 49 -9.40 -9.10 -13.60
C ARG A 49 -9.37 -7.59 -13.57
N GLN A 50 -8.38 -7.03 -14.22
CA GLN A 50 -8.26 -5.59 -14.40
C GLN A 50 -9.30 -5.12 -15.41
N GLY A 51 -10.14 -4.18 -15.00
CA GLY A 51 -11.05 -3.46 -15.87
C GLY A 51 -10.40 -2.17 -16.38
N PRO A 52 -11.19 -1.30 -17.01
CA PRO A 52 -10.69 -0.04 -17.52
C PRO A 52 -10.15 0.86 -16.42
N ARG A 53 -9.08 1.57 -16.73
CA ARG A 53 -8.49 2.63 -15.93
C ARG A 53 -9.00 3.98 -16.44
N PHE A 54 -9.30 4.87 -15.52
CA PHE A 54 -9.80 6.21 -15.83
C PHE A 54 -8.97 7.22 -15.03
N PHE A 55 -8.73 8.35 -15.66
CA PHE A 55 -8.08 9.48 -15.02
C PHE A 55 -8.99 10.71 -15.07
N LEU A 56 -9.18 11.34 -13.92
CA LEU A 56 -9.97 12.56 -13.78
C LEU A 56 -9.07 13.70 -13.31
N ALA A 57 -8.60 14.51 -14.25
CA ALA A 57 -7.71 15.63 -13.99
C ALA A 57 -8.36 16.69 -13.09
N GLY A 58 -7.53 17.30 -12.22
CA GLY A 58 -7.92 18.40 -11.34
C GLY A 58 -8.79 17.99 -10.15
N VAL A 59 -8.88 16.68 -9.84
CA VAL A 59 -9.54 16.17 -8.65
C VAL A 59 -8.47 15.74 -7.66
N SER A 60 -8.45 16.35 -6.49
CA SER A 60 -7.46 16.06 -5.43
C SER A 60 -8.15 15.60 -4.15
N GLU A 61 -7.39 15.10 -3.18
CA GLU A 61 -7.89 14.72 -1.86
C GLU A 61 -8.61 15.85 -1.14
N ARG A 62 -8.27 17.11 -1.44
CA ARG A 62 -8.89 18.30 -0.83
C ARG A 62 -10.24 18.66 -1.44
N ASN A 63 -10.44 18.39 -2.73
CA ASN A 63 -11.62 18.87 -3.46
C ASN A 63 -12.56 17.77 -3.99
N PHE A 64 -12.21 16.52 -3.87
CA PHE A 64 -12.96 15.43 -4.51
C PHE A 64 -14.42 15.32 -4.02
N GLY A 65 -14.70 15.68 -2.75
CA GLY A 65 -16.04 15.65 -2.19
C GLY A 65 -17.03 16.60 -2.89
N THR A 66 -16.54 17.64 -3.53
CA THR A 66 -17.33 18.60 -4.33
C THR A 66 -17.27 18.31 -5.83
N SER A 67 -16.42 17.37 -6.26
CA SER A 67 -16.21 17.06 -7.67
C SER A 67 -17.47 16.45 -8.32
N LYS A 68 -18.12 17.25 -9.16
CA LYS A 68 -19.26 16.78 -10.00
C LYS A 68 -18.82 15.68 -10.96
N LYS A 69 -17.58 15.73 -11.47
CA LYS A 69 -16.99 14.71 -12.37
C LYS A 69 -16.91 13.36 -11.68
N LEU A 70 -16.35 13.31 -10.46
CA LEU A 70 -16.18 12.07 -9.70
C LEU A 70 -17.54 11.51 -9.27
N LYS A 71 -18.43 12.36 -8.77
CA LYS A 71 -19.82 11.97 -8.41
C LYS A 71 -20.60 11.39 -9.59
N TYR A 72 -20.50 12.03 -10.74
CA TYR A 72 -21.10 11.53 -11.98
C TYR A 72 -20.49 10.19 -12.39
N PHE A 73 -19.17 10.04 -12.28
CA PHE A 73 -18.45 8.82 -12.59
C PHE A 73 -18.95 7.65 -11.73
N PHE A 74 -18.98 7.79 -10.43
CA PHE A 74 -19.46 6.73 -9.53
C PHE A 74 -20.94 6.38 -9.74
N ARG A 75 -21.78 7.38 -9.97
CA ARG A 75 -23.21 7.15 -10.18
C ARG A 75 -23.56 6.58 -11.55
N THR A 76 -22.80 6.93 -12.58
CA THR A 76 -23.14 6.58 -13.96
C THR A 76 -22.44 5.33 -14.43
N ILE A 77 -21.19 5.14 -14.07
CA ILE A 77 -20.35 4.04 -14.57
C ILE A 77 -20.54 2.80 -13.72
N PHE A 78 -20.61 2.94 -12.41
CA PHE A 78 -20.71 1.83 -11.46
C PHE A 78 -22.13 1.50 -11.01
N PHE A 79 -23.09 2.42 -11.21
CA PHE A 79 -24.50 2.15 -10.93
C PHE A 79 -25.14 1.27 -12.03
N PRO A 80 -26.04 0.31 -11.73
CA PRO A 80 -26.72 0.05 -10.46
C PRO A 80 -26.10 -1.05 -9.57
N LEU A 81 -24.92 -1.52 -9.86
CA LEU A 81 -24.35 -2.72 -9.23
C LEU A 81 -23.61 -2.38 -7.93
N PRO A 82 -23.74 -3.18 -6.88
CA PRO A 82 -22.93 -3.00 -5.68
C PRO A 82 -21.45 -3.28 -5.97
N TYR A 83 -20.58 -2.47 -5.39
CA TYR A 83 -19.13 -2.59 -5.50
C TYR A 83 -18.49 -2.11 -4.20
N ARG A 84 -17.27 -2.57 -3.99
CA ARG A 84 -16.41 -2.13 -2.89
C ARG A 84 -15.38 -1.13 -3.41
N VAL A 85 -15.03 -0.17 -2.58
CA VAL A 85 -14.06 0.87 -2.93
C VAL A 85 -12.84 0.71 -2.05
N VAL A 86 -11.67 0.68 -2.65
CA VAL A 86 -10.39 0.80 -1.96
C VAL A 86 -9.83 2.17 -2.28
N VAL A 87 -9.40 2.90 -1.28
CA VAL A 87 -8.92 4.27 -1.43
C VAL A 87 -7.48 4.34 -0.99
N THR A 88 -6.58 4.70 -1.91
CA THR A 88 -5.19 5.02 -1.60
C THR A 88 -5.08 6.51 -1.36
N LEU A 89 -4.55 6.88 -0.22
CA LEU A 89 -4.42 8.25 0.27
C LEU A 89 -2.94 8.61 0.46
N SER A 90 -2.63 9.87 0.26
CA SER A 90 -1.33 10.43 0.58
C SER A 90 -1.04 10.39 2.09
N LYS A 91 0.22 10.58 2.45
CA LYS A 91 0.64 10.67 3.85
C LYS A 91 0.08 11.88 4.61
N GLU A 92 -0.40 12.91 3.90
CA GLU A 92 -1.06 14.08 4.47
C GLU A 92 -2.52 13.80 4.87
N SER A 93 -3.12 12.75 4.34
CA SER A 93 -4.53 12.38 4.54
C SER A 93 -4.73 11.07 5.28
N ALA A 94 -3.71 10.23 5.33
CA ALA A 94 -3.72 8.94 6.03
C ALA A 94 -2.42 8.69 6.79
N PHE A 95 -2.55 8.06 7.93
CA PHE A 95 -1.43 7.56 8.73
C PHE A 95 -1.65 6.09 9.04
N THR A 96 -0.72 5.24 8.62
CA THR A 96 -0.77 3.81 8.91
C THR A 96 0.43 3.44 9.78
N THR A 97 0.17 2.73 10.84
CA THR A 97 1.19 2.22 11.76
C THR A 97 1.14 0.70 11.85
N PHE A 98 2.32 0.11 11.91
CA PHE A 98 2.54 -1.31 12.19
C PHE A 98 3.17 -1.44 13.56
N PHE A 99 2.66 -2.35 14.38
CA PHE A 99 3.16 -2.54 15.74
C PHE A 99 3.02 -3.99 16.19
N THR A 100 3.85 -4.36 17.16
CA THR A 100 3.79 -5.66 17.83
C THR A 100 3.42 -5.45 19.29
N VAL A 101 2.40 -6.17 19.72
CA VAL A 101 2.03 -6.27 21.14
C VAL A 101 2.57 -7.57 21.69
N THR A 102 3.26 -7.49 22.82
CA THR A 102 3.79 -8.68 23.50
C THR A 102 3.12 -8.81 24.88
N HIS A 103 2.56 -9.99 25.14
CA HIS A 103 1.91 -10.32 26.40
C HIS A 103 2.55 -11.56 27.02
N GLN A 104 2.91 -11.45 28.31
CA GLN A 104 3.38 -12.59 29.08
C GLN A 104 2.18 -13.32 29.70
N ARG A 105 2.03 -14.58 29.37
CA ARG A 105 0.92 -15.41 29.82
C ARG A 105 1.07 -15.80 31.31
N VAL A 106 -0.05 -15.80 32.01
CA VAL A 106 -0.13 -16.22 33.42
C VAL A 106 -0.05 -17.75 33.51
N ALA A 107 -0.71 -18.48 32.59
CA ALA A 107 -0.75 -19.94 32.54
C ALA A 107 -0.03 -20.51 31.29
N PRO A 108 1.31 -20.50 31.26
CA PRO A 108 2.06 -20.84 30.05
C PRO A 108 1.99 -22.32 29.67
N LYS A 109 1.61 -23.21 30.58
CA LYS A 109 1.45 -24.64 30.36
C LYS A 109 0.07 -25.02 29.80
N GLU A 110 -0.89 -24.12 29.92
CA GLU A 110 -2.23 -24.33 29.39
C GLU A 110 -2.28 -23.94 27.90
N ALA A 111 -3.18 -24.56 27.15
CA ALA A 111 -3.42 -24.19 25.77
C ALA A 111 -3.98 -22.75 25.69
N LEU A 112 -3.52 -21.98 24.71
CA LEU A 112 -4.03 -20.64 24.45
C LEU A 112 -5.51 -20.77 24.03
N ASN A 113 -6.40 -20.08 24.74
CA ASN A 113 -7.82 -20.11 24.45
C ASN A 113 -8.31 -18.78 23.86
N ALA A 114 -9.53 -18.78 23.31
CA ALA A 114 -10.11 -17.62 22.66
C ALA A 114 -10.36 -16.45 23.62
N ASP A 115 -10.73 -16.72 24.87
CA ASP A 115 -11.02 -15.69 25.87
C ASP A 115 -9.73 -14.97 26.30
N GLU A 116 -8.64 -15.74 26.47
CA GLU A 116 -7.32 -15.17 26.75
C GLU A 116 -6.86 -14.24 25.63
N LEU A 117 -7.01 -14.67 24.35
CA LEU A 117 -6.70 -13.82 23.20
C LEU A 117 -7.59 -12.58 23.13
N GLN A 118 -8.88 -12.72 23.40
CA GLN A 118 -9.79 -11.59 23.43
C GLN A 118 -9.39 -10.59 24.51
N ASN A 119 -8.96 -11.05 25.68
CA ASN A 119 -8.45 -10.21 26.74
C ASN A 119 -7.15 -9.49 26.32
N ILE A 120 -6.23 -10.21 25.68
CA ILE A 120 -5.01 -9.63 25.11
C ILE A 120 -5.36 -8.53 24.12
N PHE A 121 -6.24 -8.80 23.15
CA PHE A 121 -6.67 -7.80 22.17
C PHE A 121 -7.35 -6.60 22.84
N SER A 122 -8.24 -6.83 23.81
CA SER A 122 -8.93 -5.75 24.51
C SER A 122 -7.96 -4.84 25.27
N GLN A 123 -7.03 -5.41 26.02
CA GLN A 123 -6.12 -4.63 26.85
C GLN A 123 -5.08 -3.85 26.05
N TYR A 124 -4.53 -4.46 25.00
CA TYR A 124 -3.40 -3.89 24.28
C TYR A 124 -3.80 -3.11 23.03
N LEU A 125 -4.81 -3.56 22.30
CA LEU A 125 -5.31 -2.78 21.16
C LEU A 125 -5.89 -1.43 21.60
N TRP A 126 -6.52 -1.37 22.77
CA TRP A 126 -7.02 -0.11 23.31
C TRP A 126 -5.90 0.85 23.70
N ARG A 127 -4.89 0.37 24.41
CA ARG A 127 -3.75 1.21 24.78
C ARG A 127 -3.01 1.73 23.56
N SER A 128 -2.72 0.85 22.62
CA SER A 128 -2.05 1.23 21.38
C SER A 128 -2.89 2.18 20.52
N LEU A 129 -4.22 2.06 20.57
CA LEU A 129 -5.11 2.92 19.79
C LEU A 129 -4.97 4.40 20.17
N ASP A 130 -4.96 4.70 21.47
CA ASP A 130 -4.82 6.08 21.96
C ASP A 130 -3.45 6.67 21.61
N ASP A 131 -2.40 5.87 21.76
CA ASP A 131 -1.04 6.27 21.41
C ASP A 131 -0.91 6.53 19.89
N HIS A 132 -1.36 5.57 19.08
CA HIS A 132 -1.31 5.70 17.63
C HIS A 132 -2.23 6.78 17.09
N LYS A 133 -3.36 7.05 17.77
CA LYS A 133 -4.23 8.18 17.42
C LYS A 133 -3.52 9.51 17.67
N ARG A 134 -2.80 9.64 18.78
CA ARG A 134 -1.97 10.83 19.06
C ARG A 134 -0.86 11.01 18.01
N ASP A 135 -0.19 9.91 17.62
CA ASP A 135 0.81 9.95 16.55
C ASP A 135 0.18 10.37 15.22
N ALA A 136 -1.00 9.83 14.88
CA ALA A 136 -1.75 10.22 13.69
C ALA A 136 -2.14 11.71 13.71
N MET A 137 -2.63 12.21 14.86
CA MET A 137 -2.94 13.63 15.03
C MET A 137 -1.72 14.51 14.77
N ALA A 138 -0.58 14.16 15.36
CA ALA A 138 0.67 14.90 15.17
C ALA A 138 1.16 14.86 13.71
N LYS A 139 1.12 13.69 13.06
CA LYS A 139 1.56 13.50 11.67
C LYS A 139 0.63 14.17 10.65
N LEU A 140 -0.68 14.12 10.87
CA LEU A 140 -1.67 14.71 9.98
C LEU A 140 -1.93 16.20 10.29
N GLY A 141 -1.40 16.75 11.40
CA GLY A 141 -1.65 18.12 11.83
C GLY A 141 -3.11 18.38 12.19
N LEU A 142 -3.81 17.39 12.75
CA LEU A 142 -5.24 17.41 13.02
C LEU A 142 -5.55 17.25 14.51
N ASP A 143 -6.73 17.67 14.93
CA ASP A 143 -7.25 17.47 16.26
C ASP A 143 -7.89 16.07 16.44
N ASP A 144 -8.22 15.73 17.69
CA ASP A 144 -8.79 14.44 18.08
C ASP A 144 -10.10 14.10 17.36
N LEU A 145 -10.96 15.08 17.11
CA LEU A 145 -12.25 14.89 16.43
C LEU A 145 -12.11 14.78 14.93
N SER A 146 -11.00 15.24 14.38
CA SER A 146 -10.71 15.26 12.95
C SER A 146 -9.97 14.02 12.45
N VAL A 147 -9.54 13.12 13.35
CA VAL A 147 -8.89 11.86 13.01
C VAL A 147 -9.84 10.69 13.26
N LEU A 148 -9.99 9.81 12.27
CA LEU A 148 -10.82 8.60 12.34
C LEU A 148 -9.96 7.35 12.20
N LEU A 149 -10.23 6.31 13.00
CA LEU A 149 -9.74 4.97 12.73
C LEU A 149 -10.49 4.41 11.51
N ALA A 150 -9.77 4.12 10.45
CA ALA A 150 -10.32 3.58 9.20
C ALA A 150 -10.18 2.06 9.09
N GLY A 151 -9.28 1.46 9.85
CA GLY A 151 -9.10 0.01 9.88
C GLY A 151 -8.08 -0.44 10.93
N SER A 152 -8.26 -1.67 11.39
CA SER A 152 -7.30 -2.37 12.24
C SER A 152 -7.25 -3.83 11.79
N ARG A 153 -6.06 -4.38 11.59
CA ARG A 153 -5.86 -5.75 11.08
C ARG A 153 -4.81 -6.46 11.90
N ILE A 154 -5.07 -7.74 12.19
CA ILE A 154 -4.09 -8.65 12.78
C ILE A 154 -3.36 -9.36 11.64
N LEU A 155 -2.05 -9.20 11.59
CA LEU A 155 -1.20 -9.82 10.57
C LEU A 155 -0.69 -11.18 11.01
N SER A 156 -0.27 -11.30 12.28
CA SER A 156 0.17 -12.56 12.84
C SER A 156 -0.13 -12.65 14.34
N VAL A 157 -0.29 -13.87 14.84
CA VAL A 157 -0.29 -14.18 16.27
C VAL A 157 0.75 -15.27 16.49
N ARG A 158 1.72 -14.99 17.36
CA ARG A 158 2.84 -15.89 17.64
C ARG A 158 2.86 -16.27 19.11
N VAL A 159 3.14 -17.53 19.39
CA VAL A 159 3.39 -18.04 20.75
C VAL A 159 4.84 -18.50 20.81
N ASP A 160 5.62 -17.88 21.71
CA ASP A 160 7.08 -18.09 21.82
C ASP A 160 7.80 -18.00 20.47
N GLY A 161 7.39 -17.01 19.62
CA GLY A 161 7.95 -16.76 18.30
C GLY A 161 7.40 -17.65 17.17
N VAL A 162 6.56 -18.64 17.46
CA VAL A 162 5.97 -19.53 16.46
C VAL A 162 4.58 -19.04 16.07
N ASP A 163 4.36 -18.81 14.78
CA ASP A 163 3.05 -18.39 14.24
C ASP A 163 2.00 -19.49 14.43
N ILE A 164 0.84 -19.15 14.97
CA ILE A 164 -0.22 -20.10 15.30
C ILE A 164 -1.32 -20.26 14.23
N GLY A 165 -1.18 -19.64 13.08
CA GLY A 165 -2.12 -19.82 11.98
C GLY A 165 -3.53 -19.26 12.23
N ASP A 166 -4.49 -19.65 11.40
CA ASP A 166 -5.90 -19.20 11.46
C ASP A 166 -6.75 -20.06 12.43
N GLY A 167 -6.41 -20.05 13.71
CA GLY A 167 -7.33 -20.52 14.75
C GLY A 167 -7.48 -22.04 14.96
N SER A 168 -7.35 -22.90 13.95
CA SER A 168 -7.49 -24.36 14.12
C SER A 168 -6.35 -25.00 14.91
N SER A 169 -5.16 -24.41 14.90
CA SER A 169 -4.00 -24.85 15.67
C SER A 169 -3.86 -24.16 17.04
N MET A 170 -4.73 -23.22 17.35
CA MET A 170 -4.66 -22.40 18.55
C MET A 170 -4.87 -23.20 19.85
N ALA A 171 -5.84 -24.10 19.84
CA ALA A 171 -6.21 -24.92 20.99
C ALA A 171 -5.11 -25.92 21.45
N LEU A 172 -4.02 -26.04 20.69
CA LEU A 172 -2.93 -26.98 20.99
C LEU A 172 -1.62 -26.26 21.40
N ARG A 173 -1.60 -24.93 21.43
CA ARG A 173 -0.37 -24.17 21.66
C ARG A 173 -0.26 -23.71 23.11
N THR A 174 0.78 -24.20 23.75
CA THR A 174 1.27 -23.71 25.05
C THR A 174 2.47 -22.81 24.82
N GLY A 175 2.76 -21.91 25.74
CA GLY A 175 3.93 -21.02 25.67
C GLY A 175 3.82 -19.85 26.64
N LYS A 176 4.93 -19.15 26.83
CA LYS A 176 5.04 -18.06 27.82
C LYS A 176 4.65 -16.70 27.27
N ILE A 177 4.96 -16.48 26.00
CA ILE A 177 4.83 -15.13 25.39
C ILE A 177 3.90 -15.23 24.17
N VAL A 178 2.87 -14.41 24.16
CA VAL A 178 2.03 -14.17 22.97
C VAL A 178 2.44 -12.83 22.36
N ALA A 179 2.82 -12.84 21.11
CA ALA A 179 3.08 -11.63 20.31
C ALA A 179 2.03 -11.50 19.22
N VAL A 180 1.45 -10.31 19.08
CA VAL A 180 0.44 -9.98 18.07
C VAL A 180 0.96 -8.86 17.20
N ASP A 181 1.12 -9.11 15.92
CA ASP A 181 1.47 -8.10 14.93
C ASP A 181 0.19 -7.52 14.34
N ALA A 182 0.06 -6.21 14.39
CA ALA A 182 -1.13 -5.52 13.94
C ALA A 182 -0.80 -4.25 13.12
N VAL A 183 -1.74 -3.86 12.28
CA VAL A 183 -1.72 -2.62 11.51
C VAL A 183 -2.97 -1.82 11.84
N GLN A 184 -2.81 -0.54 12.09
CA GLN A 184 -3.90 0.43 12.23
C GLN A 184 -3.74 1.54 11.21
N THR A 185 -4.85 1.92 10.56
CA THR A 185 -4.90 3.02 9.60
C THR A 185 -5.84 4.08 10.10
N PHE A 186 -5.35 5.29 10.22
CA PHE A 186 -6.09 6.50 10.58
C PHE A 186 -6.18 7.41 9.37
N ILE A 187 -7.30 8.10 9.22
CA ILE A 187 -7.55 9.05 8.12
C ILE A 187 -8.13 10.36 8.64
N ALA A 188 -7.93 11.43 7.88
CA ALA A 188 -8.64 12.67 8.13
C ALA A 188 -10.16 12.48 7.95
N ARG A 189 -10.96 12.91 8.93
CA ARG A 189 -12.43 12.86 8.88
C ARG A 189 -12.99 13.54 7.63
N GLY A 190 -12.38 14.65 7.22
CA GLY A 190 -12.77 15.40 6.02
C GLY A 190 -12.72 14.55 4.75
N VAL A 191 -11.71 13.68 4.60
CA VAL A 191 -11.60 12.73 3.50
C VAL A 191 -12.76 11.74 3.52
N PHE A 192 -13.06 11.16 4.67
CA PHE A 192 -14.17 10.22 4.81
C PHE A 192 -15.53 10.86 4.47
N VAL A 193 -15.81 12.03 5.01
CA VAL A 193 -17.04 12.79 4.72
C VAL A 193 -17.14 13.15 3.24
N SER A 194 -16.03 13.53 2.63
CA SER A 194 -15.96 13.84 1.20
C SER A 194 -16.25 12.60 0.35
N LEU A 195 -15.72 11.44 0.75
CA LEU A 195 -15.98 10.18 0.07
C LEU A 195 -17.47 9.78 0.14
N GLN A 196 -18.10 9.94 1.29
CA GLN A 196 -19.54 9.68 1.44
C GLN A 196 -20.40 10.56 0.53
N LYS A 197 -20.00 11.80 0.25
CA LYS A 197 -20.74 12.71 -0.66
C LYS A 197 -20.71 12.27 -2.12
N VAL A 198 -19.67 11.58 -2.54
CA VAL A 198 -19.49 11.16 -3.94
C VAL A 198 -19.89 9.73 -4.20
N LEU A 199 -19.79 8.84 -3.21
CA LEU A 199 -20.19 7.44 -3.35
C LEU A 199 -21.72 7.30 -3.34
N PRO A 200 -22.27 6.42 -4.19
CA PRO A 200 -23.69 6.07 -4.09
C PRO A 200 -23.96 5.20 -2.86
N PRO A 201 -25.22 5.16 -2.37
CA PRO A 201 -25.57 4.44 -1.13
C PRO A 201 -25.24 2.93 -1.13
N ARG A 202 -25.10 2.33 -2.31
CA ARG A 202 -24.78 0.89 -2.47
C ARG A 202 -23.28 0.61 -2.51
N ALA A 203 -22.44 1.63 -2.60
CA ALA A 203 -20.99 1.46 -2.51
C ALA A 203 -20.59 1.24 -1.06
N ARG A 204 -19.63 0.35 -0.83
CA ARG A 204 -19.01 0.12 0.47
C ARG A 204 -17.51 0.38 0.36
N VAL A 205 -16.95 1.01 1.36
CA VAL A 205 -15.51 1.18 1.44
C VAL A 205 -14.91 -0.09 2.01
N ALA A 206 -14.10 -0.80 1.23
CA ALA A 206 -13.42 -2.01 1.65
C ALA A 206 -12.18 -1.73 2.50
N GLY A 207 -11.54 -0.57 2.28
CA GLY A 207 -10.39 -0.16 3.06
C GLY A 207 -9.76 1.13 2.56
N PHE A 208 -8.94 1.68 3.43
CA PHE A 208 -8.04 2.77 3.13
C PHE A 208 -6.61 2.26 3.21
N VAL A 209 -5.78 2.73 2.32
CA VAL A 209 -4.35 2.40 2.23
C VAL A 209 -3.59 3.72 2.18
N GLN A 210 -2.59 3.86 3.03
CA GLN A 210 -1.64 4.95 2.89
C GLN A 210 -0.70 4.62 1.73
N GLU A 211 -0.46 5.59 0.85
CA GLU A 211 0.54 5.48 -0.21
C GLU A 211 1.90 5.03 0.36
N ASP A 212 2.63 4.23 -0.42
CA ASP A 212 3.90 3.62 -0.03
C ASP A 212 3.86 2.57 1.10
N PHE A 213 2.87 2.60 1.98
CA PHE A 213 2.80 1.63 3.08
C PHE A 213 2.65 0.19 2.59
N SER A 214 1.87 -0.04 1.57
CA SER A 214 1.67 -1.38 0.99
C SER A 214 2.98 -1.97 0.45
N LEU A 215 3.74 -1.15 -0.27
CA LEU A 215 5.06 -1.54 -0.80
C LEU A 215 6.04 -1.85 0.31
N CYS A 216 6.06 -1.00 1.32
CA CYS A 216 6.88 -1.14 2.51
C CYS A 216 6.57 -2.44 3.27
N LEU A 217 5.29 -2.74 3.50
CA LEU A 217 4.87 -3.97 4.17
C LEU A 217 5.25 -5.23 3.37
N LEU A 218 5.12 -5.20 2.03
CA LEU A 218 5.55 -6.29 1.19
C LEU A 218 7.08 -6.46 1.21
N GLY A 219 7.83 -5.36 1.26
CA GLY A 219 9.28 -5.39 1.46
C GLY A 219 9.67 -6.06 2.77
N ALA A 220 8.93 -5.79 3.86
CA ALA A 220 9.13 -6.45 5.15
C ALA A 220 8.86 -7.96 5.06
N LEU A 221 7.75 -8.35 4.46
CA LEU A 221 7.38 -9.76 4.25
C LEU A 221 8.39 -10.48 3.35
N ALA A 222 8.89 -9.81 2.30
CA ALA A 222 9.95 -10.35 1.45
C ALA A 222 11.23 -10.66 2.23
N SER A 223 11.61 -9.72 3.10
CA SER A 223 12.79 -9.89 3.94
C SER A 223 12.65 -11.03 4.94
N SER A 224 11.47 -11.26 5.49
CA SER A 224 11.22 -12.32 6.47
C SER A 224 11.24 -13.74 5.85
N ARG A 225 10.85 -13.86 4.57
CA ARG A 225 10.83 -15.16 3.85
C ARG A 225 12.21 -15.61 3.38
N SER A 226 13.17 -14.72 3.26
CA SER A 226 14.52 -15.06 2.80
C SER A 226 15.24 -15.91 3.84
N LYS A 227 15.43 -17.20 3.58
CA LYS A 227 16.16 -18.14 4.44
C LYS A 227 17.62 -17.74 4.72
N THR A 228 18.18 -16.87 3.86
CA THR A 228 19.54 -16.34 3.96
C THR A 228 19.64 -15.05 4.77
N ALA A 229 18.52 -14.37 5.00
CA ALA A 229 18.52 -13.08 5.69
C ALA A 229 18.47 -13.30 7.22
N ARG A 230 19.64 -13.49 7.83
CA ARG A 230 19.82 -13.40 9.29
C ARG A 230 19.56 -11.98 9.84
N THR A 231 19.42 -10.99 8.98
CA THR A 231 19.22 -9.59 9.39
C THR A 231 17.75 -9.22 9.30
N LYS A 232 17.09 -9.22 10.43
CA LYS A 232 15.72 -8.73 10.61
C LYS A 232 15.61 -7.19 10.47
N ASN A 233 16.75 -6.52 10.27
CA ASN A 233 16.87 -5.07 10.23
C ASN A 233 17.20 -4.62 8.82
N PHE A 234 16.39 -3.76 8.24
CA PHE A 234 16.61 -3.17 6.92
C PHE A 234 15.90 -1.82 6.77
N VAL A 235 16.32 -1.05 5.78
CA VAL A 235 15.63 0.14 5.31
C VAL A 235 14.86 -0.22 4.05
N PHE A 236 13.61 0.22 3.95
CA PHE A 236 12.84 0.23 2.72
C PHE A 236 12.71 1.67 2.23
N ALA A 237 13.06 1.93 0.98
CA ALA A 237 12.92 3.22 0.31
C ALA A 237 11.88 3.09 -0.78
N SER A 238 10.89 3.98 -0.80
CA SER A 238 9.89 4.10 -1.87
C SER A 238 10.05 5.45 -2.56
N VAL A 239 10.40 5.43 -3.83
CA VAL A 239 10.57 6.64 -4.63
C VAL A 239 9.21 7.10 -5.13
N GLY A 240 8.74 8.21 -4.58
CA GLY A 240 7.51 8.87 -5.00
C GLY A 240 7.75 9.94 -6.08
N ASP A 241 6.79 10.84 -6.26
CA ASP A 241 6.89 11.90 -7.27
C ASP A 241 7.84 13.02 -6.84
N ILE A 242 7.78 13.49 -5.60
CA ILE A 242 8.56 14.63 -5.08
C ILE A 242 9.63 14.16 -4.10
N GLU A 243 9.35 13.15 -3.32
CA GLU A 243 10.21 12.67 -2.25
C GLU A 243 10.32 11.16 -2.23
N THR A 244 11.36 10.66 -1.61
CA THR A 244 11.56 9.24 -1.32
C THR A 244 11.19 9.00 0.15
N ALA A 245 10.16 8.18 0.36
CA ALA A 245 9.78 7.73 1.69
C ALA A 245 10.74 6.64 2.16
N MET A 246 11.19 6.75 3.42
CA MET A 246 12.15 5.85 4.04
C MET A 246 11.53 5.19 5.27
N PHE A 247 11.60 3.88 5.34
CA PHE A 247 11.03 3.10 6.43
C PHE A 247 12.11 2.21 7.04
N VAL A 248 12.28 2.27 8.35
CA VAL A 248 13.22 1.42 9.08
C VAL A 248 12.49 0.27 9.73
N TYR A 249 12.89 -0.94 9.38
CA TYR A 249 12.44 -2.17 10.00
C TYR A 249 13.50 -2.72 10.94
N ALA A 250 13.10 -3.01 12.17
CA ALA A 250 13.93 -3.69 13.14
C ALA A 250 13.09 -4.79 13.80
N GLU A 251 13.61 -6.01 13.86
CA GLU A 251 12.97 -7.16 14.49
C GLU A 251 11.54 -7.42 13.95
N ASP A 252 11.39 -7.34 12.62
CA ASP A 252 10.13 -7.55 11.90
C ASP A 252 9.04 -6.51 12.20
N ARG A 253 9.40 -5.32 12.68
CA ARG A 253 8.47 -4.21 12.92
C ARG A 253 8.97 -2.90 12.34
N LEU A 254 8.05 -2.04 11.95
CA LEU A 254 8.36 -0.67 11.57
C LEU A 254 8.66 0.15 12.81
N VAL A 255 9.89 0.62 12.95
CA VAL A 255 10.33 1.44 14.10
C VAL A 255 10.41 2.92 13.79
N TYR A 256 10.63 3.27 12.52
CA TYR A 256 10.79 4.67 12.11
C TYR A 256 10.44 4.87 10.65
N ALA A 257 9.85 6.02 10.33
CA ALA A 257 9.56 6.45 8.97
C ALA A 257 9.94 7.92 8.80
N ASP A 258 10.58 8.24 7.68
CA ASP A 258 11.01 9.59 7.30
C ASP A 258 10.97 9.75 5.78
N SER A 259 11.40 10.88 5.24
CA SER A 259 11.54 11.10 3.81
C SER A 259 12.67 12.07 3.50
N PHE A 260 13.17 12.03 2.27
CA PHE A 260 14.06 13.05 1.75
C PHE A 260 13.63 13.50 0.34
N VAL A 261 14.00 14.73 0.00
CA VAL A 261 13.59 15.36 -1.26
C VAL A 261 14.36 14.74 -2.42
N PHE A 262 13.77 13.71 -3.01
CA PHE A 262 14.16 13.08 -4.26
C PHE A 262 12.97 12.26 -4.78
N GLY A 263 12.58 12.47 -6.02
CA GLY A 263 11.47 11.74 -6.66
C GLY A 263 11.55 11.78 -8.18
N THR A 264 10.57 11.18 -8.83
CA THR A 264 10.46 11.18 -10.31
C THR A 264 10.45 12.59 -10.87
N LYS A 265 9.81 13.53 -10.18
CA LYS A 265 9.76 14.94 -10.58
C LYS A 265 11.14 15.59 -10.52
N THR A 266 11.97 15.25 -9.55
CA THR A 266 13.35 15.77 -9.45
C THR A 266 14.16 15.38 -10.68
N VAL A 267 14.06 14.12 -11.12
CA VAL A 267 14.74 13.64 -12.32
C VAL A 267 14.18 14.31 -13.58
N TYR A 268 12.84 14.44 -13.65
CA TYR A 268 12.18 15.13 -14.76
C TYR A 268 12.60 16.58 -14.86
N GLU A 269 12.55 17.35 -13.78
CA GLU A 269 12.91 18.78 -13.77
C GLU A 269 14.37 18.98 -14.15
N ALA A 270 15.25 18.10 -13.69
CA ALA A 270 16.65 18.13 -14.06
C ALA A 270 16.85 17.87 -15.57
N LEU A 271 16.15 16.91 -16.15
CA LEU A 271 16.17 16.62 -17.58
C LEU A 271 15.53 17.73 -18.41
N ASN A 272 14.40 18.29 -17.95
CA ASN A 272 13.74 19.40 -18.62
C ASN A 272 14.66 20.64 -18.66
N HIS A 273 15.26 20.99 -17.51
CA HIS A 273 16.19 22.13 -17.45
C HIS A 273 17.42 21.95 -18.33
N ALA A 274 17.97 20.73 -18.37
CA ALA A 274 19.19 20.45 -19.15
C ALA A 274 18.93 20.30 -20.66
N LEU A 275 17.78 19.75 -21.06
CA LEU A 275 17.53 19.27 -22.42
C LEU A 275 16.21 19.76 -23.03
N GLY A 276 15.39 20.51 -22.29
CA GLY A 276 14.07 20.98 -22.73
C GLY A 276 13.05 19.86 -22.97
N ILE A 277 13.19 18.73 -22.26
CA ILE A 277 12.32 17.54 -22.45
C ILE A 277 10.96 17.77 -21.81
N ASP A 278 9.89 17.57 -22.57
CA ASP A 278 8.51 17.64 -22.06
C ASP A 278 8.16 16.42 -21.20
N GLN A 279 7.28 16.65 -20.22
CA GLN A 279 6.84 15.59 -19.27
C GLN A 279 6.18 14.41 -19.97
N THR A 280 5.48 14.64 -21.07
CA THR A 280 4.82 13.57 -21.83
C THR A 280 5.80 12.58 -22.47
N VAL A 281 7.02 13.04 -22.75
CA VAL A 281 8.10 12.26 -23.36
C VAL A 281 8.96 11.57 -22.31
N PHE A 282 8.95 12.07 -21.07
CA PHE A 282 9.85 11.64 -20.00
C PHE A 282 9.78 10.13 -19.71
N VAL A 283 8.57 9.56 -19.57
CA VAL A 283 8.40 8.13 -19.26
C VAL A 283 8.93 7.26 -20.39
N GLY A 284 8.61 7.61 -21.64
CA GLY A 284 9.14 6.89 -22.81
C GLY A 284 10.66 7.00 -22.93
N LEU A 285 11.23 8.13 -22.51
CA LEU A 285 12.67 8.34 -22.50
C LEU A 285 13.38 7.46 -21.47
N LEU A 286 12.81 7.27 -20.29
CA LEU A 286 13.36 6.35 -19.29
C LEU A 286 13.46 4.92 -19.80
N ASP A 287 12.46 4.46 -20.55
CA ASP A 287 12.49 3.14 -21.20
C ASP A 287 13.58 3.04 -22.27
N VAL A 288 13.77 4.11 -23.05
CA VAL A 288 14.85 4.17 -24.05
C VAL A 288 16.22 4.15 -23.37
N ILE A 289 16.40 4.88 -22.28
CA ILE A 289 17.64 4.89 -21.49
C ILE A 289 17.92 3.51 -20.91
N ALA A 290 16.90 2.83 -20.40
CA ALA A 290 17.03 1.48 -19.87
C ALA A 290 17.50 0.44 -20.88
N HIS A 291 17.21 0.68 -22.17
CA HIS A 291 17.61 -0.19 -23.28
C HIS A 291 18.82 0.36 -24.07
N ALA A 292 19.54 1.35 -23.52
CA ALA A 292 20.61 2.10 -24.19
C ALA A 292 21.81 1.25 -24.63
N ASP A 293 21.98 0.03 -24.13
CA ASP A 293 22.99 -0.92 -24.64
C ASP A 293 22.85 -1.22 -26.14
N ARG A 294 21.69 -0.90 -26.72
CA ARG A 294 21.38 -1.11 -28.15
C ARG A 294 21.52 0.15 -29.01
N ALA A 295 21.68 1.33 -28.39
CA ALA A 295 21.70 2.60 -29.13
C ALA A 295 23.00 3.37 -28.90
N SER A 296 23.91 3.31 -29.86
CA SER A 296 25.27 3.85 -29.78
C SER A 296 25.42 5.37 -30.02
N THR A 297 24.33 6.15 -29.97
CA THR A 297 24.40 7.58 -30.24
C THR A 297 24.94 8.38 -29.04
N GLY A 298 25.68 9.48 -29.34
CA GLY A 298 26.21 10.38 -28.28
C GLY A 298 25.13 10.95 -27.37
N THR A 299 23.94 11.19 -27.90
CA THR A 299 22.77 11.66 -27.15
C THR A 299 22.30 10.66 -26.08
N HIS A 300 22.24 9.37 -26.40
CA HIS A 300 21.86 8.34 -25.43
C HIS A 300 22.87 8.22 -24.29
N ARG A 301 24.16 8.33 -24.59
CA ARG A 301 25.22 8.31 -23.57
C ARG A 301 25.13 9.53 -22.65
N ALA A 302 24.86 10.71 -23.20
CA ALA A 302 24.69 11.93 -22.41
C ALA A 302 23.46 11.81 -21.49
N LEU A 303 22.32 11.32 -22.01
CA LEU A 303 21.10 11.07 -21.21
C LEU A 303 21.33 10.04 -20.11
N ALA A 304 21.95 8.91 -20.43
CA ALA A 304 22.26 7.86 -19.45
C ALA A 304 23.21 8.38 -18.37
N SER A 305 24.22 9.18 -18.73
CA SER A 305 25.13 9.82 -17.76
C SER A 305 24.41 10.77 -16.83
N PHE A 306 23.47 11.55 -17.39
CA PHE A 306 22.67 12.51 -16.61
C PHE A 306 21.73 11.79 -15.61
N VAL A 307 20.99 10.78 -16.06
CA VAL A 307 20.14 9.97 -15.19
C VAL A 307 20.96 9.25 -14.12
N SER A 308 22.15 8.73 -14.49
CA SER A 308 23.06 8.10 -13.52
C SER A 308 23.54 9.08 -12.45
N GLN A 309 23.74 10.36 -12.78
CA GLN A 309 24.08 11.38 -11.80
C GLN A 309 22.94 11.61 -10.80
N GLU A 310 21.70 11.67 -11.27
CA GLU A 310 20.53 11.79 -10.37
C GLU A 310 20.34 10.50 -9.54
N MET A 311 20.53 9.32 -10.13
CA MET A 311 20.50 8.06 -9.37
C MET A 311 21.58 8.00 -8.29
N ALA A 312 22.74 8.64 -8.49
CA ALA A 312 23.75 8.74 -7.46
C ALA A 312 23.28 9.55 -6.23
N ARG A 313 22.40 10.55 -6.41
CA ARG A 313 21.75 11.29 -5.32
C ARG A 313 20.81 10.37 -4.52
N LEU A 314 19.99 9.58 -5.20
CA LEU A 314 19.15 8.56 -4.55
C LEU A 314 20.01 7.57 -3.75
N ALA A 315 21.06 7.02 -4.37
CA ALA A 315 21.97 6.08 -3.73
C ALA A 315 22.62 6.68 -2.48
N HIS A 316 23.03 7.95 -2.54
CA HIS A 316 23.62 8.66 -1.40
C HIS A 316 22.61 8.85 -0.28
N GLY A 317 21.38 9.28 -0.58
CA GLY A 317 20.29 9.44 0.39
C GLY A 317 19.98 8.13 1.11
N VAL A 318 19.80 7.03 0.37
CA VAL A 318 19.56 5.69 0.92
C VAL A 318 20.74 5.22 1.79
N ALA A 319 21.98 5.42 1.33
CA ALA A 319 23.18 5.01 2.08
C ALA A 319 23.35 5.82 3.37
N SER A 320 23.11 7.13 3.32
CA SER A 320 23.16 8.01 4.49
C SER A 320 22.12 7.59 5.52
N PHE A 321 20.88 7.38 5.09
CA PHE A 321 19.79 6.95 5.96
C PHE A 321 20.06 5.58 6.57
N LYS A 322 20.52 4.61 5.77
CA LYS A 322 20.94 3.28 6.23
C LYS A 322 22.01 3.36 7.31
N LYS A 323 23.00 4.25 7.12
CA LYS A 323 24.07 4.48 8.12
C LYS A 323 23.51 5.08 9.40
N SER A 324 22.67 6.09 9.31
CA SER A 324 22.02 6.73 10.47
C SER A 324 21.14 5.78 11.25
N ALA A 325 20.42 4.89 10.56
CA ALA A 325 19.58 3.87 11.17
C ALA A 325 20.37 2.66 11.73
N GLY A 326 21.67 2.56 11.48
CA GLY A 326 22.51 1.45 11.95
C GLY A 326 22.17 0.10 11.30
N VAL A 327 21.58 0.10 10.10
CA VAL A 327 21.19 -1.12 9.40
C VAL A 327 22.09 -1.43 8.22
N SER A 328 22.31 -2.73 7.94
CA SER A 328 23.22 -3.17 6.88
C SER A 328 22.55 -3.34 5.52
N ARG A 329 21.22 -3.56 5.48
CA ARG A 329 20.47 -3.86 4.26
C ARG A 329 19.53 -2.72 3.90
N ALA A 330 19.33 -2.51 2.59
CA ALA A 330 18.30 -1.63 2.07
C ALA A 330 17.56 -2.33 0.92
N LEU A 331 16.29 -1.99 0.75
CA LEU A 331 15.45 -2.33 -0.40
C LEU A 331 14.92 -1.02 -0.98
N VAL A 332 14.91 -0.90 -2.29
CA VAL A 332 14.47 0.32 -2.99
C VAL A 332 13.39 -0.06 -4.00
N TYR A 333 12.20 0.50 -3.82
CA TYR A 333 11.18 0.53 -4.85
C TYR A 333 11.28 1.86 -5.60
N ALA A 334 11.61 1.79 -6.87
CA ALA A 334 11.91 2.98 -7.66
C ALA A 334 10.77 3.44 -8.58
N GLY A 335 9.61 2.75 -8.55
CA GLY A 335 8.43 3.12 -9.34
C GLY A 335 8.76 3.30 -10.83
N PRO A 336 8.38 4.45 -11.43
CA PRO A 336 8.68 4.73 -12.85
C PRO A 336 10.19 4.78 -13.17
N LEU A 337 11.04 5.01 -12.18
CA LEU A 337 12.50 5.03 -12.34
C LEU A 337 13.14 3.62 -12.28
N GLN A 338 12.34 2.56 -12.09
CA GLN A 338 12.82 1.17 -11.91
C GLN A 338 13.79 0.75 -13.02
N SER A 339 13.43 1.01 -14.27
CA SER A 339 14.27 0.67 -15.43
C SER A 339 15.60 1.43 -15.42
N ALA A 340 15.58 2.73 -15.11
CA ALA A 340 16.80 3.53 -15.01
C ALA A 340 17.69 3.09 -13.85
N CYS A 341 17.09 2.77 -12.70
CA CYS A 341 17.80 2.28 -11.52
C CYS A 341 18.45 0.90 -11.73
N ALA A 342 17.88 0.06 -12.59
CA ALA A 342 18.43 -1.27 -12.88
C ALA A 342 19.83 -1.23 -13.53
N HIS A 343 20.19 -0.13 -14.15
CA HIS A 343 21.51 0.07 -14.76
C HIS A 343 22.53 0.77 -13.82
N ASP A 344 22.09 1.29 -12.69
CA ASP A 344 22.98 1.89 -11.70
C ASP A 344 23.60 0.83 -10.79
N LYS A 345 24.93 0.74 -10.77
CA LYS A 345 25.69 -0.28 -10.01
C LYS A 345 25.44 -0.24 -8.50
N LYS A 346 25.03 0.90 -7.95
CA LYS A 346 24.79 1.07 -6.50
C LYS A 346 23.34 0.78 -6.13
N ILE A 347 22.39 1.10 -7.00
CA ILE A 347 20.96 0.93 -6.74
C ILE A 347 20.45 -0.43 -7.21
N ALA A 348 20.91 -0.92 -8.37
CA ALA A 348 20.43 -2.19 -8.95
C ALA A 348 20.41 -3.37 -7.94
N PRO A 349 21.44 -3.57 -7.09
CA PRO A 349 21.40 -4.65 -6.09
C PRO A 349 20.38 -4.45 -4.97
N LEU A 350 19.83 -3.24 -4.84
CA LEU A 350 18.88 -2.87 -3.80
C LEU A 350 17.42 -2.88 -4.30
N LEU A 351 17.23 -3.00 -5.61
CA LEU A 351 15.90 -2.89 -6.20
C LEU A 351 14.95 -3.98 -5.68
N PHE A 352 13.79 -3.52 -5.30
CA PHE A 352 12.65 -4.35 -4.90
C PHE A 352 11.59 -4.31 -5.98
N SER A 353 11.07 -5.47 -6.36
CA SER A 353 9.90 -5.61 -7.21
C SER A 353 8.86 -6.46 -6.51
N VAL A 354 7.62 -6.01 -6.53
CA VAL A 354 6.49 -6.78 -5.99
C VAL A 354 6.34 -8.10 -6.76
N ARG A 355 6.56 -8.07 -8.07
CA ARG A 355 6.47 -9.25 -8.94
C ARG A 355 7.51 -10.28 -8.59
N SER A 356 8.78 -9.88 -8.49
CA SER A 356 9.87 -10.79 -8.13
C SER A 356 9.67 -11.40 -6.74
N TYR A 357 9.02 -10.68 -5.82
CA TYR A 357 8.64 -11.22 -4.51
C TYR A 357 7.58 -12.33 -4.62
N LEU A 358 6.68 -12.22 -5.59
CA LEU A 358 5.55 -13.14 -5.79
C LEU A 358 5.85 -14.28 -6.76
N GLU A 359 6.92 -14.20 -7.55
CA GLU A 359 7.27 -15.19 -8.60
C GLU A 359 7.42 -16.63 -8.10
N GLY A 360 7.73 -16.81 -6.82
CA GLY A 360 7.83 -18.14 -6.20
C GLY A 360 6.51 -18.72 -5.68
N ASP A 361 5.39 -17.98 -5.78
CA ASP A 361 4.10 -18.37 -5.22
C ASP A 361 3.04 -18.47 -6.33
N GLU A 362 2.74 -19.71 -6.75
CA GLU A 362 1.76 -19.98 -7.81
C GLU A 362 0.36 -19.41 -7.52
N THR A 363 0.03 -19.20 -6.24
CA THR A 363 -1.26 -18.62 -5.82
C THR A 363 -1.46 -17.21 -6.38
N TRP A 364 -0.38 -16.45 -6.52
CA TRP A 364 -0.41 -15.05 -6.96
C TRP A 364 -0.15 -14.83 -8.44
N ARG A 365 0.38 -15.84 -9.14
CA ARG A 365 0.65 -15.77 -10.56
C ARG A 365 -0.52 -15.23 -11.39
N PRO A 366 -1.77 -15.73 -11.20
CA PRO A 366 -2.90 -15.20 -11.95
C PRO A 366 -3.24 -13.74 -11.61
N VAL A 367 -2.89 -13.27 -10.40
CA VAL A 367 -3.08 -11.85 -10.00
C VAL A 367 -2.07 -10.97 -10.70
N MET A 368 -0.80 -11.39 -10.74
CA MET A 368 0.29 -10.68 -11.41
C MET A 368 0.03 -10.50 -12.91
N ASP A 369 -0.54 -11.52 -13.56
CA ASP A 369 -0.84 -11.47 -15.00
C ASP A 369 -1.93 -10.44 -15.34
N HIS A 370 -2.72 -10.01 -14.34
CA HIS A 370 -3.88 -9.17 -14.54
C HIS A 370 -3.72 -7.74 -14.01
N ILE A 371 -2.78 -7.49 -13.11
CA ILE A 371 -2.49 -6.17 -12.56
C ILE A 371 -1.08 -5.75 -13.02
N ALA A 372 -1.02 -4.84 -13.98
CA ALA A 372 0.26 -4.40 -14.56
C ALA A 372 1.05 -3.46 -13.64
N ASP A 373 0.36 -2.65 -12.85
CA ASP A 373 0.94 -1.63 -11.96
C ASP A 373 1.33 -2.26 -10.61
N ASP A 374 2.60 -2.22 -10.27
CA ASP A 374 3.14 -2.80 -9.03
C ASP A 374 2.59 -2.12 -7.76
N ALA A 375 2.30 -0.82 -7.79
CA ALA A 375 1.71 -0.13 -6.64
C ALA A 375 0.26 -0.58 -6.42
N VAL A 376 -0.53 -0.69 -7.49
CA VAL A 376 -1.89 -1.24 -7.44
C VAL A 376 -1.88 -2.70 -6.99
N LEU A 377 -0.90 -3.48 -7.46
CA LEU A 377 -0.71 -4.86 -7.04
C LEU A 377 -0.38 -4.95 -5.55
N ALA A 378 0.53 -4.09 -5.05
CA ALA A 378 0.90 -4.03 -3.65
C ALA A 378 -0.32 -3.72 -2.76
N ASP A 379 -1.04 -2.69 -3.12
CA ASP A 379 -2.25 -2.31 -2.40
C ASP A 379 -3.30 -3.42 -2.42
N TYR A 380 -3.54 -4.06 -3.58
CA TYR A 380 -4.44 -5.20 -3.68
C TYR A 380 -4.04 -6.33 -2.74
N LEU A 381 -2.75 -6.67 -2.70
CA LEU A 381 -2.21 -7.69 -1.82
C LEU A 381 -2.41 -7.35 -0.34
N VAL A 382 -2.18 -6.10 0.03
CA VAL A 382 -2.38 -5.65 1.42
C VAL A 382 -3.85 -5.72 1.82
N VAL A 383 -4.76 -5.35 0.92
CA VAL A 383 -6.21 -5.36 1.24
C VAL A 383 -6.82 -6.75 1.16
N PHE A 384 -6.43 -7.58 0.20
CA PHE A 384 -7.12 -8.83 -0.12
C PHE A 384 -6.26 -10.08 -0.06
N GLY A 385 -4.94 -9.94 -0.07
CA GLY A 385 -4.04 -11.02 -0.37
C GLY A 385 -3.09 -11.43 0.74
N ILE A 386 -2.73 -10.52 1.61
CA ILE A 386 -2.00 -10.92 2.82
C ILE A 386 -2.99 -11.74 3.63
N PRO A 387 -2.64 -12.98 4.01
CA PRO A 387 -3.48 -13.76 4.91
C PRO A 387 -3.55 -12.98 6.24
N THR A 388 -4.45 -12.00 6.26
CA THR A 388 -4.88 -11.44 7.52
C THR A 388 -5.46 -12.60 8.28
N ARG A 389 -5.07 -12.78 9.52
CA ARG A 389 -5.69 -13.75 10.40
C ARG A 389 -7.15 -13.35 10.58
N ARG A 390 -7.98 -13.72 9.61
CA ARG A 390 -9.34 -13.21 9.45
C ARG A 390 -10.15 -13.36 10.73
N VAL A 391 -10.07 -14.52 11.35
CA VAL A 391 -10.78 -14.78 12.62
C VAL A 391 -10.34 -13.81 13.71
N PHE A 392 -9.03 -13.60 13.86
CA PHE A 392 -8.49 -12.69 14.85
C PHE A 392 -8.78 -11.24 14.51
N THR A 393 -8.69 -10.88 13.21
CA THR A 393 -9.06 -9.54 12.74
C THR A 393 -10.54 -9.25 13.03
N GLU A 394 -11.44 -10.20 12.76
CA GLU A 394 -12.87 -10.05 13.06
C GLU A 394 -13.12 -9.89 14.56
N GLN A 395 -12.42 -10.63 15.42
CA GLN A 395 -12.49 -10.46 16.88
C GLN A 395 -11.98 -9.09 17.32
N ALA A 396 -10.79 -8.69 16.88
CA ALA A 396 -10.23 -7.39 17.18
C ALA A 396 -11.13 -6.25 16.70
N MET A 397 -11.68 -6.38 15.48
CA MET A 397 -12.56 -5.38 14.89
C MET A 397 -13.90 -5.26 15.63
N LYS A 398 -14.44 -6.34 16.20
CA LYS A 398 -15.64 -6.25 17.05
C LYS A 398 -15.42 -5.32 18.24
N LEU A 399 -14.23 -5.33 18.82
CA LEU A 399 -13.87 -4.49 19.98
C LEU A 399 -13.79 -3.01 19.60
N VAL A 400 -13.33 -2.68 18.40
CA VAL A 400 -13.14 -1.28 17.95
C VAL A 400 -14.22 -0.83 16.97
N ARG A 401 -15.22 -1.67 16.66
CA ARG A 401 -16.24 -1.41 15.63
C ARG A 401 -16.97 -0.08 15.81
N TRP A 402 -17.24 0.30 17.02
CA TRP A 402 -17.95 1.55 17.33
C TRP A 402 -17.12 2.81 17.03
N LEU A 403 -15.78 2.69 16.87
CA LEU A 403 -14.88 3.77 16.47
C LEU A 403 -14.78 3.91 14.95
N ILE A 404 -15.16 2.86 14.21
CA ILE A 404 -15.04 2.82 12.76
C ILE A 404 -16.39 3.15 12.14
N PRO A 405 -16.44 4.09 11.18
CA PRO A 405 -17.68 4.41 10.49
C PRO A 405 -18.36 3.18 9.87
N HIS A 406 -19.67 3.05 10.06
CA HIS A 406 -20.46 1.86 9.61
C HIS A 406 -20.42 1.60 8.10
N THR A 407 -20.06 2.59 7.29
CA THR A 407 -19.93 2.47 5.84
C THR A 407 -18.62 1.84 5.39
N ILE A 408 -17.68 1.61 6.32
CA ILE A 408 -16.44 0.88 6.05
C ILE A 408 -16.71 -0.60 6.31
N ASP A 409 -16.55 -1.43 5.27
CA ASP A 409 -16.59 -2.88 5.41
C ASP A 409 -15.35 -3.35 6.16
N ILE A 410 -15.55 -4.23 7.11
CA ILE A 410 -14.45 -4.95 7.77
C ILE A 410 -14.12 -6.14 6.86
N VAL A 411 -12.98 -6.07 6.20
CA VAL A 411 -12.51 -7.13 5.29
C VAL A 411 -11.52 -8.03 6.01
#